data_9980671b7dc682e16ddca53cbba16c71
#
_entry.id   9980671b7dc682e16ddca53cbba16c71
#
_cell.length_a   1.000
_cell.length_b   1.000
_cell.length_c   1.000
_cell.angle_alpha   90.00
_cell.angle_beta   90.00
_cell.angle_gamma   90.00
#
_symmetry.space_group_name_H-M   'P 1'
#
loop_
_entity.id
_entity.type
_entity.pdbx_description
1 polymer ?
#
loop_
_entity_poly.entity_id
_entity_poly.type
_entity_poly.pdbx_seq_one_letter_code
_entity_poly.pdbx_strand_id
1 'polypeptide(L)'
;TMIDWAKEQNWASNQIGAMGFCIGGHLAFRAAINPEVKATACFYATDLHTNTIPNKPNQHSMEKLSDIKGELLMIWGKQDTHIPTEARVQIHKKLLETNITFSWHEFNGQHAFMRDEGERYDPELATICYQLCFKMFARTLNN
;
A
#
# COMPACT_ATOMS: atom_id res chain seq x y z
N THR A 1 -6.41 2.29 19.63
CA THR A 1 -6.12 2.66 18.22
C THR A 1 -7.40 2.68 17.39
N MET A 2 -7.35 3.17 16.14
CA MET A 2 -8.47 3.04 15.20
C MET A 2 -8.83 1.58 14.92
N ILE A 3 -7.85 0.69 14.92
CA ILE A 3 -8.06 -0.75 14.77
C ILE A 3 -8.86 -1.32 15.94
N ASP A 4 -8.48 -0.98 17.17
CA ASP A 4 -9.20 -1.43 18.37
C ASP A 4 -10.65 -0.92 18.34
N TRP A 5 -10.83 0.36 18.03
CA TRP A 5 -12.16 0.95 17.88
C TRP A 5 -13.00 0.24 16.80
N ALA A 6 -12.41 -0.06 15.64
CA ALA A 6 -13.12 -0.75 14.57
C ALA A 6 -13.59 -2.15 15.00
N LYS A 7 -12.79 -2.88 15.75
CA LYS A 7 -13.12 -4.22 16.26
C LYS A 7 -14.26 -4.22 17.29
N GLU A 8 -14.47 -3.11 17.98
CA GLU A 8 -15.57 -2.95 18.93
C GLU A 8 -16.92 -2.66 18.27
N GLN A 9 -16.92 -2.41 16.94
CA GLN A 9 -18.17 -2.08 16.22
C GLN A 9 -18.93 -3.34 15.80
N ASN A 10 -20.22 -3.38 16.04
CA ASN A 10 -21.11 -4.52 15.69
C ASN A 10 -21.20 -4.79 14.18
N TRP A 11 -20.90 -3.77 13.35
CA TRP A 11 -20.97 -3.83 11.89
C TRP A 11 -19.62 -4.19 11.25
N ALA A 12 -18.53 -4.20 12.01
CA ALA A 12 -17.21 -4.54 11.51
C ALA A 12 -16.91 -6.03 11.66
N SER A 13 -16.30 -6.63 10.65
CA SER A 13 -15.72 -7.95 10.77
C SER A 13 -14.37 -7.85 11.51
N ASN A 14 -13.87 -8.97 12.02
CA ASN A 14 -12.52 -9.05 12.60
C ASN A 14 -11.43 -9.06 11.52
N GLN A 15 -11.81 -8.95 10.24
CA GLN A 15 -10.89 -8.92 9.11
C GLN A 15 -10.67 -7.48 8.68
N ILE A 16 -9.50 -6.94 8.95
CA ILE A 16 -9.17 -5.54 8.68
C ILE A 16 -8.29 -5.44 7.44
N GLY A 17 -8.73 -4.60 6.50
CA GLY A 17 -7.94 -4.18 5.36
C GLY A 17 -7.57 -2.69 5.46
N ALA A 18 -6.50 -2.30 4.79
CA ALA A 18 -6.10 -0.91 4.64
C ALA A 18 -5.86 -0.57 3.17
N MET A 19 -6.20 0.65 2.77
CA MET A 19 -5.83 1.16 1.46
C MET A 19 -5.49 2.64 1.54
N GLY A 20 -4.62 3.08 0.64
CA GLY A 20 -4.26 4.49 0.61
C GLY A 20 -3.50 4.90 -0.65
N PHE A 21 -3.49 6.20 -0.91
CA PHE A 21 -2.97 6.84 -2.10
C PHE A 21 -1.89 7.86 -1.72
N CYS A 22 -0.82 7.96 -2.49
CA CYS A 22 0.26 8.91 -2.23
C CYS A 22 0.84 8.74 -0.81
N ILE A 23 0.89 9.79 0.00
CA ILE A 23 1.26 9.68 1.42
C ILE A 23 0.30 8.75 2.19
N GLY A 24 -0.98 8.71 1.82
CA GLY A 24 -1.93 7.74 2.36
C GLY A 24 -1.57 6.30 2.01
N GLY A 25 -0.94 6.04 0.86
CA GLY A 25 -0.38 4.74 0.50
C GLY A 25 0.75 4.33 1.44
N HIS A 26 1.61 5.26 1.83
CA HIS A 26 2.63 5.01 2.86
C HIS A 26 2.00 4.75 4.24
N LEU A 27 0.97 5.52 4.60
CA LEU A 27 0.27 5.29 5.88
C LEU A 27 -0.45 3.94 5.90
N ALA A 28 -1.04 3.51 4.77
CA ALA A 28 -1.59 2.17 4.64
C ALA A 28 -0.52 1.08 4.80
N PHE A 29 0.66 1.27 4.18
CA PHE A 29 1.81 0.39 4.39
C PHE A 29 2.21 0.30 5.88
N ARG A 30 2.20 1.42 6.59
CA ARG A 30 2.44 1.40 8.04
C ARG A 30 1.34 0.69 8.82
N ALA A 31 0.08 0.81 8.41
CA ALA A 31 -1.00 0.04 9.01
C ALA A 31 -0.78 -1.48 8.86
N ALA A 32 -0.22 -1.92 7.71
CA ALA A 32 0.12 -3.32 7.48
C ALA A 32 1.14 -3.90 8.47
N ILE A 33 1.95 -3.08 9.12
CA ILE A 33 2.90 -3.50 10.16
C ILE A 33 2.15 -4.08 11.38
N ASN A 34 0.88 -3.68 11.58
CA ASN A 34 0.04 -4.31 12.59
C ASN A 34 -0.44 -5.68 12.09
N PRO A 35 -0.15 -6.78 12.81
CA PRO A 35 -0.49 -8.15 12.37
C PRO A 35 -1.99 -8.42 12.23
N GLU A 36 -2.84 -7.55 12.74
CA GLU A 36 -4.29 -7.63 12.57
C GLU A 36 -4.77 -7.16 11.20
N VAL A 37 -3.96 -6.38 10.47
CA VAL A 37 -4.27 -5.96 9.09
C VAL A 37 -3.93 -7.10 8.14
N LYS A 38 -4.96 -7.66 7.50
CA LYS A 38 -4.85 -8.88 6.67
C LYS A 38 -4.56 -8.59 5.20
N ALA A 39 -4.92 -7.41 4.72
CA ALA A 39 -4.70 -7.00 3.34
C ALA A 39 -4.47 -5.50 3.26
N THR A 40 -3.51 -5.07 2.44
CA THR A 40 -3.20 -3.66 2.29
C THR A 40 -2.91 -3.31 0.84
N ALA A 41 -3.62 -2.32 0.31
CA ALA A 41 -3.38 -1.76 -1.02
C ALA A 41 -2.70 -0.38 -0.92
N CYS A 42 -1.51 -0.29 -1.49
CA CYS A 42 -0.69 0.92 -1.51
C CYS A 42 -0.59 1.45 -2.94
N PHE A 43 -1.25 2.55 -3.22
CA PHE A 43 -1.23 3.18 -4.54
C PHE A 43 -0.22 4.33 -4.55
N TYR A 44 0.80 4.22 -5.40
CA TYR A 44 1.90 5.18 -5.57
C TYR A 44 2.37 5.78 -4.23
N ALA A 45 2.67 4.89 -3.27
CA ALA A 45 3.05 5.23 -1.90
C ALA A 45 4.37 6.03 -1.87
N THR A 46 4.32 7.29 -1.42
CA THR A 46 5.50 8.15 -1.37
C THR A 46 6.40 7.83 -0.17
N ASP A 47 7.66 8.26 -0.25
CA ASP A 47 8.64 8.29 0.85
C ASP A 47 9.02 6.94 1.50
N LEU A 48 8.58 5.81 0.95
CA LEU A 48 9.02 4.49 1.43
C LEU A 48 10.55 4.30 1.26
N HIS A 49 11.12 4.84 0.18
CA HIS A 49 12.54 4.73 -0.14
C HIS A 49 13.43 5.74 0.61
N THR A 50 12.86 6.83 1.12
CA THR A 50 13.62 7.90 1.76
C THR A 50 13.90 7.64 3.24
N ASN A 51 13.22 6.67 3.84
CA ASN A 51 13.31 6.36 5.28
C ASN A 51 13.02 7.57 6.17
N THR A 52 12.09 8.43 5.77
CA THR A 52 11.76 9.66 6.52
C THR A 52 10.55 9.51 7.43
N ILE A 53 9.76 8.44 7.27
CA ILE A 53 8.53 8.24 8.06
C ILE A 53 8.62 6.90 8.85
N PRO A 54 8.48 6.94 10.17
CA PRO A 54 8.60 8.13 11.01
C PRO A 54 10.04 8.63 11.03
N ASN A 55 10.24 9.90 11.33
CA ASN A 55 11.58 10.48 11.50
C ASN A 55 12.19 10.05 12.84
N LYS A 56 12.37 8.74 13.01
CA LYS A 56 12.98 8.12 14.21
C LYS A 56 13.83 6.93 13.76
N PRO A 57 15.09 6.84 14.21
CA PRO A 57 15.94 5.69 13.93
C PRO A 57 15.26 4.35 14.29
N ASN A 58 15.50 3.33 13.47
CA ASN A 58 14.98 1.96 13.67
C ASN A 58 13.44 1.82 13.66
N GLN A 59 12.73 2.84 13.18
CA GLN A 59 11.27 2.80 13.07
C GLN A 59 10.75 3.12 11.67
N HIS A 60 11.63 3.29 10.70
CA HIS A 60 11.24 3.54 9.32
C HIS A 60 10.42 2.37 8.76
N SER A 61 9.48 2.70 7.90
CA SER A 61 8.51 1.73 7.38
C SER A 61 9.17 0.51 6.75
N MET A 62 10.21 0.71 5.95
CA MET A 62 10.93 -0.39 5.28
C MET A 62 11.83 -1.23 6.21
N GLU A 63 12.06 -0.81 7.44
CA GLU A 63 12.77 -1.59 8.46
C GLU A 63 11.83 -2.53 9.22
N LYS A 64 10.51 -2.37 9.06
CA LYS A 64 9.47 -3.12 9.74
C LYS A 64 8.79 -4.16 8.84
N LEU A 65 9.38 -4.48 7.71
CA LEU A 65 8.82 -5.45 6.77
C LEU A 65 8.52 -6.81 7.41
N SER A 66 9.40 -7.31 8.28
CA SER A 66 9.21 -8.60 8.95
C SER A 66 7.98 -8.67 9.87
N ASP A 67 7.46 -7.52 10.28
CA ASP A 67 6.29 -7.42 11.15
C ASP A 67 4.98 -7.55 10.34
N ILE A 68 5.00 -7.35 9.03
CA ILE A 68 3.84 -7.47 8.15
C ILE A 68 3.46 -8.95 7.99
N LYS A 69 2.22 -9.28 8.32
CA LYS A 69 1.66 -10.64 8.26
C LYS A 69 0.56 -10.79 7.20
N GLY A 70 -0.04 -9.68 6.81
CA GLY A 70 -1.04 -9.63 5.76
C GLY A 70 -0.45 -9.57 4.35
N GLU A 71 -1.32 -9.61 3.35
CA GLU A 71 -0.95 -9.47 1.94
C GLU A 71 -0.84 -7.99 1.56
N LEU A 72 0.19 -7.66 0.77
CA LEU A 72 0.38 -6.33 0.19
C LEU A 72 0.05 -6.32 -1.30
N LEU A 73 -0.65 -5.28 -1.74
CA LEU A 73 -0.79 -4.90 -3.15
C LEU A 73 -0.07 -3.56 -3.35
N MET A 74 1.00 -3.59 -4.13
CA MET A 74 1.83 -2.41 -4.41
C MET A 74 1.63 -1.98 -5.86
N ILE A 75 1.11 -0.78 -6.06
CA ILE A 75 0.77 -0.22 -7.39
C ILE A 75 1.51 1.09 -7.63
N TRP A 76 2.15 1.20 -8.81
CA TRP A 76 3.03 2.30 -9.16
C TRP A 76 2.75 2.84 -10.56
N GLY A 77 3.05 4.13 -10.75
CA GLY A 77 3.14 4.75 -12.06
C GLY A 77 4.59 4.80 -12.56
N LYS A 78 4.85 4.35 -13.78
CA LYS A 78 6.20 4.42 -14.37
C LYS A 78 6.67 5.84 -14.66
N GLN A 79 5.73 6.75 -14.87
CA GLN A 79 5.98 8.18 -15.14
C GLN A 79 5.95 9.03 -13.85
N ASP A 80 5.91 8.38 -12.69
CA ASP A 80 5.86 9.05 -11.39
C ASP A 80 7.23 9.63 -11.03
N THR A 81 7.31 10.96 -10.95
CA THR A 81 8.53 11.69 -10.58
C THR A 81 8.78 11.73 -9.08
N HIS A 82 7.76 11.46 -8.24
CA HIS A 82 7.92 11.38 -6.78
C HIS A 82 8.52 10.04 -6.34
N ILE A 83 8.28 8.99 -7.14
CA ILE A 83 8.81 7.65 -6.87
C ILE A 83 9.54 7.16 -8.13
N PRO A 84 10.77 7.64 -8.36
CA PRO A 84 11.54 7.32 -9.56
C PRO A 84 11.86 5.82 -9.65
N THR A 85 12.33 5.38 -10.81
CA THR A 85 12.60 3.96 -11.10
C THR A 85 13.53 3.34 -10.05
N GLU A 86 14.59 4.04 -9.67
CA GLU A 86 15.57 3.58 -8.69
C GLU A 86 14.93 3.34 -7.32
N ALA A 87 14.00 4.22 -6.92
CA ALA A 87 13.24 4.06 -5.68
C ALA A 87 12.34 2.82 -5.71
N ARG A 88 11.62 2.59 -6.83
CA ARG A 88 10.78 1.40 -7.00
C ARG A 88 11.61 0.12 -6.98
N VAL A 89 12.75 0.10 -7.67
CA VAL A 89 13.69 -1.03 -7.65
C VAL A 89 14.18 -1.32 -6.23
N GLN A 90 14.54 -0.30 -5.47
CA GLN A 90 14.99 -0.44 -4.08
C GLN A 90 13.89 -1.03 -3.18
N ILE A 91 12.65 -0.53 -3.29
CA ILE A 91 11.50 -1.03 -2.52
C ILE A 91 11.22 -2.48 -2.90
N HIS A 92 11.15 -2.79 -4.20
CA HIS A 92 10.86 -4.14 -4.70
C HIS A 92 11.90 -5.15 -4.23
N LYS A 93 13.19 -4.79 -4.32
CA LYS A 93 14.28 -5.63 -3.83
C LYS A 93 14.11 -5.97 -2.35
N LYS A 94 13.83 -4.96 -1.51
CA LYS A 94 13.62 -5.18 -0.07
C LYS A 94 12.42 -6.11 0.20
N LEU A 95 11.32 -5.99 -0.56
CA LEU A 95 10.17 -6.90 -0.43
C LEU A 95 10.54 -8.34 -0.80
N LEU A 96 11.31 -8.53 -1.88
CA LEU A 96 11.78 -9.86 -2.32
C LEU A 96 12.73 -10.54 -1.31
N GLU A 97 13.44 -9.77 -0.49
CA GLU A 97 14.31 -10.27 0.57
C GLU A 97 13.54 -10.75 1.81
N THR A 98 12.22 -10.64 1.81
CA THR A 98 11.32 -11.04 2.90
C THR A 98 10.38 -12.16 2.48
N ASN A 99 9.71 -12.78 3.46
CA ASN A 99 8.67 -13.78 3.21
C ASN A 99 7.26 -13.19 3.15
N ILE A 100 7.13 -11.90 2.84
CA ILE A 100 5.83 -11.23 2.73
C ILE A 100 5.12 -11.69 1.46
N THR A 101 3.83 -11.98 1.58
CA THR A 101 2.97 -12.18 0.41
C THR A 101 2.64 -10.83 -0.20
N PHE A 102 3.06 -10.59 -1.45
CA PHE A 102 2.76 -9.34 -2.12
C PHE A 102 2.54 -9.50 -3.62
N SER A 103 1.77 -8.57 -4.18
CA SER A 103 1.64 -8.34 -5.62
C SER A 103 2.23 -6.99 -5.99
N TRP A 104 2.93 -6.93 -7.12
CA TRP A 104 3.58 -5.72 -7.61
C TRP A 104 3.13 -5.39 -9.02
N HIS A 105 2.64 -4.16 -9.22
CA HIS A 105 2.18 -3.69 -10.52
C HIS A 105 2.77 -2.32 -10.84
N GLU A 106 3.30 -2.17 -12.04
CA GLU A 106 3.76 -0.90 -12.59
C GLU A 106 2.99 -0.59 -13.88
N PHE A 107 2.24 0.49 -13.85
CA PHE A 107 1.47 0.97 -15.00
C PHE A 107 2.13 2.18 -15.66
N ASN A 108 1.79 2.46 -16.91
CA ASN A 108 2.29 3.62 -17.62
C ASN A 108 1.51 4.89 -17.25
N GLY A 109 1.50 5.22 -15.97
CA GLY A 109 0.79 6.36 -15.38
C GLY A 109 1.72 7.29 -14.62
N GLN A 110 1.26 8.53 -14.41
CA GLN A 110 1.94 9.52 -13.59
C GLN A 110 1.59 9.35 -12.10
N HIS A 111 2.20 10.17 -11.24
CA HIS A 111 1.78 10.23 -9.84
C HIS A 111 0.31 10.64 -9.71
N ALA A 112 -0.45 9.98 -8.85
CA ALA A 112 -1.86 10.25 -8.61
C ALA A 112 -2.78 10.04 -9.84
N PHE A 113 -2.45 9.11 -10.74
CA PHE A 113 -3.26 8.79 -11.93
C PHE A 113 -4.67 8.26 -11.60
N MET A 114 -4.94 7.88 -10.35
CA MET A 114 -6.27 7.46 -9.90
C MET A 114 -7.11 8.61 -9.31
N ARG A 115 -6.56 9.81 -9.22
CA ARG A 115 -7.30 10.97 -8.72
C ARG A 115 -8.18 11.52 -9.84
N ASP A 116 -9.51 11.43 -9.68
CA ASP A 116 -10.53 11.77 -10.66
C ASP A 116 -10.59 13.26 -11.03
N GLU A 117 -9.99 14.13 -10.23
CA GLU A 117 -9.80 15.54 -10.53
C GLU A 117 -8.34 15.81 -10.88
N GLY A 118 -8.10 16.35 -12.08
CA GLY A 118 -6.78 16.79 -12.52
C GLY A 118 -6.29 16.11 -13.80
N GLU A 119 -5.28 16.72 -14.42
CA GLU A 119 -4.76 16.36 -15.75
C GLU A 119 -4.07 14.97 -15.82
N ARG A 120 -3.73 14.39 -14.67
CA ARG A 120 -3.05 13.09 -14.58
C ARG A 120 -4.00 11.90 -14.43
N TYR A 121 -5.30 12.17 -14.35
CA TYR A 121 -6.29 11.12 -14.19
C TYR A 121 -6.32 10.20 -15.41
N ASP A 122 -6.24 8.91 -15.15
CA ASP A 122 -6.38 7.86 -16.15
C ASP A 122 -7.50 6.90 -15.68
N PRO A 123 -8.72 7.02 -16.26
CA PRO A 123 -9.88 6.23 -15.82
C PRO A 123 -9.72 4.74 -16.08
N GLU A 124 -8.99 4.34 -17.13
CA GLU A 124 -8.75 2.93 -17.44
C GLU A 124 -7.82 2.32 -16.38
N LEU A 125 -6.69 2.95 -16.11
CA LEU A 125 -5.76 2.51 -15.07
C LEU A 125 -6.41 2.53 -13.69
N ALA A 126 -7.20 3.55 -13.37
CA ALA A 126 -7.91 3.62 -12.09
C ALA A 126 -8.87 2.43 -11.93
N THR A 127 -9.63 2.09 -12.98
CA THR A 127 -10.55 0.94 -12.97
C THR A 127 -9.80 -0.36 -12.72
N ILE A 128 -8.70 -0.61 -13.43
CA ILE A 128 -7.88 -1.81 -13.25
C ILE A 128 -7.34 -1.88 -11.83
N CYS A 129 -6.82 -0.78 -11.29
CA CYS A 129 -6.26 -0.71 -9.95
C CYS A 129 -7.30 -1.00 -8.86
N TYR A 130 -8.51 -0.43 -8.97
CA TYR A 130 -9.62 -0.75 -8.05
C TYR A 130 -10.03 -2.21 -8.15
N GLN A 131 -10.09 -2.78 -9.35
CA GLN A 131 -10.42 -4.21 -9.50
C GLN A 131 -9.38 -5.12 -8.82
N LEU A 132 -8.09 -4.82 -8.94
CA LEU A 132 -7.03 -5.56 -8.25
C LEU A 132 -7.21 -5.47 -6.73
N CYS A 133 -7.45 -4.27 -6.21
CA CYS A 133 -7.67 -4.02 -4.79
C CYS A 133 -8.89 -4.80 -4.26
N PHE A 134 -10.05 -4.68 -4.92
CA PHE A 134 -11.28 -5.32 -4.47
C PHE A 134 -11.20 -6.85 -4.58
N LYS A 135 -10.54 -7.40 -5.60
CA LYS A 135 -10.30 -8.84 -5.69
C LYS A 135 -9.41 -9.34 -4.55
N MET A 136 -8.35 -8.61 -4.20
CA MET A 136 -7.53 -8.94 -3.03
C MET A 136 -8.37 -8.89 -1.75
N PHE A 137 -9.10 -7.81 -1.49
CA PHE A 137 -9.92 -7.67 -0.29
C PHE A 137 -11.01 -8.75 -0.22
N ALA A 138 -11.72 -9.03 -1.31
CA ALA A 138 -12.74 -10.08 -1.33
C ALA A 138 -12.17 -11.46 -0.96
N ARG A 139 -10.97 -11.77 -1.42
CA ARG A 139 -10.30 -13.06 -1.15
C ARG A 139 -9.73 -13.15 0.27
N THR A 140 -9.23 -12.04 0.82
CA THR A 140 -8.49 -12.06 2.09
C THR A 140 -9.33 -11.66 3.30
N LEU A 141 -10.41 -10.89 3.11
CA LEU A 141 -11.22 -10.34 4.20
C LEU A 141 -12.57 -11.05 4.39
N ASN A 142 -12.98 -11.92 3.46
CA ASN A 142 -14.24 -12.66 3.54
C ASN A 142 -14.10 -14.10 4.07
N ASN A 143 -12.92 -14.44 4.60
CA ASN A 143 -12.64 -15.77 5.18
C ASN A 143 -12.84 -15.79 6.69
#